data_12802efa0cb7bef5814a19c358336d69
#
_entry.id   12802efa0cb7bef5814a19c358336d69
#
_cell.length_a   1.000
_cell.length_b   1.000
_cell.length_c   1.000
_cell.angle_alpha   90.00
_cell.angle_beta   90.00
_cell.angle_gamma   90.00
#
_symmetry.space_group_name_H-M   'P 1'
#
loop_
_entity.id
_entity.type
_entity.pdbx_description
1 polymer ?
#
loop_
_entity_poly.entity_id
_entity_poly.type
_entity_poly.pdbx_seq_one_letter_code
_entity_poly.pdbx_strand_id
1 'polypeptide(L)'
;MQSQFLIITGMSGAGKTQVVRTLEDLNFFCIDNLPATLIPKFAELCRQTSEEKVALVVDIRGGRFFDKLLQVLDEMEASGQKYELLFLDASDATLVRRYKETRRRHPLGERNTLLKNITCERELLDPLREKATHIIDTSTLTTAQLKAKVTEMFGEGSSKERMGIVVRSFGFKHGLPLDSDLVLDVRFLPNPFYVEELRNMTGNDRPVADFICRYPQTFQYLKLEEQLLDFLVPQYINEGKAQLVISVGCTGGQHRSVFIANKLYEYLREKGYSVDVTHRDIPHRK
;
A
#
# COMPACT_ATOMS: atom_id res chain seq x y z
N MET A 1 -4.82 -21.24 -7.23
CA MET A 1 -5.41 -19.89 -7.15
C MET A 1 -5.72 -19.42 -8.56
N GLN A 2 -6.80 -18.67 -8.81
CA GLN A 2 -7.07 -18.16 -10.17
C GLN A 2 -6.19 -16.92 -10.37
N SER A 3 -5.40 -16.89 -11.46
CA SER A 3 -4.62 -15.71 -11.83
C SER A 3 -5.56 -14.53 -12.09
N GLN A 4 -5.30 -13.41 -11.44
CA GLN A 4 -6.05 -12.16 -11.62
C GLN A 4 -5.43 -11.38 -12.78
N PHE A 5 -6.17 -11.27 -13.90
CA PHE A 5 -5.72 -10.56 -15.10
C PHE A 5 -6.58 -9.31 -15.29
N LEU A 6 -5.98 -8.15 -14.98
CA LEU A 6 -6.66 -6.85 -14.98
C LEU A 6 -6.23 -6.03 -16.19
N ILE A 7 -7.19 -5.55 -16.95
CA ILE A 7 -6.96 -4.59 -18.04
C ILE A 7 -7.44 -3.22 -17.57
N ILE A 8 -6.59 -2.22 -17.67
CA ILE A 8 -6.87 -0.86 -17.21
C ILE A 8 -6.94 0.07 -18.42
N THR A 9 -8.05 0.73 -18.58
CA THR A 9 -8.25 1.77 -19.60
C THR A 9 -9.07 2.93 -19.04
N GLY A 10 -9.43 3.88 -19.86
CA GLY A 10 -10.27 5.03 -19.48
C GLY A 10 -9.71 6.35 -19.97
N MET A 11 -10.44 7.43 -19.64
CA MET A 11 -10.16 8.78 -20.12
C MET A 11 -8.73 9.22 -19.82
N SER A 12 -8.13 9.89 -20.78
CA SER A 12 -6.83 10.53 -20.61
C SER A 12 -6.90 11.62 -19.55
N GLY A 13 -6.06 11.52 -18.51
CA GLY A 13 -6.15 12.41 -17.34
C GLY A 13 -7.06 11.91 -16.21
N ALA A 14 -7.72 10.75 -16.36
CA ALA A 14 -8.55 10.16 -15.31
C ALA A 14 -7.76 9.49 -14.15
N GLY A 15 -6.42 9.40 -14.23
CA GLY A 15 -5.61 8.91 -13.12
C GLY A 15 -5.03 7.51 -13.30
N LYS A 16 -4.99 6.95 -14.52
CA LYS A 16 -4.41 5.62 -14.81
C LYS A 16 -3.03 5.39 -14.19
N THR A 17 -2.13 6.34 -14.30
CA THR A 17 -0.77 6.23 -13.71
C THR A 17 -0.81 6.04 -12.19
N GLN A 18 -1.77 6.64 -11.51
CA GLN A 18 -1.90 6.50 -10.06
C GLN A 18 -2.45 5.14 -9.67
N VAL A 19 -3.38 4.61 -10.48
CA VAL A 19 -3.89 3.24 -10.32
C VAL A 19 -2.78 2.22 -10.52
N VAL A 20 -1.96 2.38 -11.55
CA VAL A 20 -0.80 1.49 -11.80
C VAL A 20 0.14 1.44 -10.61
N ARG A 21 0.56 2.60 -10.09
CA ARG A 21 1.42 2.66 -8.91
C ARG A 21 0.80 1.97 -7.69
N THR A 22 -0.51 2.12 -7.51
CA THR A 22 -1.23 1.45 -6.42
C THR A 22 -1.24 -0.07 -6.61
N LEU A 23 -1.43 -0.55 -7.84
CA LEU A 23 -1.43 -1.98 -8.13
C LEU A 23 -0.01 -2.59 -8.01
N GLU A 24 1.04 -1.84 -8.38
CA GLU A 24 2.43 -2.23 -8.09
C GLU A 24 2.67 -2.39 -6.59
N ASP A 25 2.17 -1.44 -5.76
CA ASP A 25 2.19 -1.54 -4.29
C ASP A 25 1.42 -2.79 -3.77
N LEU A 26 0.46 -3.31 -4.54
CA LEU A 26 -0.32 -4.52 -4.25
C LEU A 26 0.26 -5.79 -4.89
N ASN A 27 1.51 -5.74 -5.33
CA ASN A 27 2.25 -6.82 -5.98
C ASN A 27 1.65 -7.29 -7.32
N PHE A 28 0.97 -6.41 -8.06
CA PHE A 28 0.63 -6.70 -9.45
C PHE A 28 1.86 -6.50 -10.34
N PHE A 29 2.08 -7.42 -11.26
CA PHE A 29 3.00 -7.22 -12.37
C PHE A 29 2.35 -6.30 -13.40
N CYS A 30 2.76 -5.02 -13.43
CA CYS A 30 2.14 -4.00 -14.26
C CYS A 30 2.89 -3.80 -15.57
N ILE A 31 2.15 -3.80 -16.69
CA ILE A 31 2.69 -3.49 -18.02
C ILE A 31 1.93 -2.32 -18.60
N ASP A 32 2.65 -1.30 -19.02
CA ASP A 32 2.08 -0.13 -19.70
C ASP A 32 2.29 -0.22 -21.20
N ASN A 33 1.25 0.19 -21.95
CA ASN A 33 1.31 0.36 -23.41
C ASN A 33 1.59 -0.93 -24.22
N LEU A 34 1.09 -2.09 -23.78
CA LEU A 34 1.16 -3.33 -24.55
C LEU A 34 0.25 -3.22 -25.79
N PRO A 35 0.72 -3.56 -27.00
CA PRO A 35 -0.14 -3.65 -28.18
C PRO A 35 -1.29 -4.62 -27.98
N ALA A 36 -2.53 -4.23 -28.29
CA ALA A 36 -3.73 -5.02 -28.04
C ALA A 36 -3.62 -6.45 -28.61
N THR A 37 -3.04 -6.61 -29.79
CA THR A 37 -2.83 -7.92 -30.45
C THR A 37 -1.94 -8.90 -29.67
N LEU A 38 -1.16 -8.42 -28.71
CA LEU A 38 -0.29 -9.27 -27.88
C LEU A 38 -0.96 -9.68 -26.56
N ILE A 39 -2.08 -9.06 -26.18
CA ILE A 39 -2.77 -9.31 -24.91
C ILE A 39 -3.14 -10.79 -24.73
N PRO A 40 -3.78 -11.50 -25.71
CA PRO A 40 -4.15 -12.90 -25.53
C PRO A 40 -2.95 -13.80 -25.31
N LYS A 41 -1.87 -13.61 -26.09
CA LYS A 41 -0.65 -14.40 -25.96
C LYS A 41 0.07 -14.13 -24.65
N PHE A 42 0.06 -12.88 -24.19
CA PHE A 42 0.63 -12.50 -22.91
C PHE A 42 -0.17 -13.11 -21.75
N ALA A 43 -1.51 -13.08 -21.81
CA ALA A 43 -2.37 -13.73 -20.82
C ALA A 43 -2.14 -15.26 -20.75
N GLU A 44 -1.83 -15.90 -21.87
CA GLU A 44 -1.46 -17.32 -21.92
C GLU A 44 -0.12 -17.57 -21.23
N LEU A 45 0.89 -16.75 -21.52
CA LEU A 45 2.22 -16.83 -20.88
C LEU A 45 2.15 -16.65 -19.37
N CYS A 46 1.39 -15.66 -18.88
CA CYS A 46 1.22 -15.43 -17.45
C CYS A 46 0.62 -16.64 -16.73
N ARG A 47 -0.31 -17.35 -17.36
CA ARG A 47 -0.87 -18.60 -16.82
C ARG A 47 0.14 -19.73 -16.75
N GLN A 48 1.10 -19.78 -17.68
CA GLN A 48 2.16 -20.80 -17.70
C GLN A 48 3.25 -20.52 -16.68
N THR A 49 3.53 -19.25 -16.38
CA THR A 49 4.57 -18.82 -15.44
C THR A 49 4.10 -18.68 -13.99
N SER A 50 2.84 -19.01 -13.69
CA SER A 50 2.23 -18.89 -12.36
C SER A 50 2.24 -17.46 -11.80
N GLU A 51 2.28 -16.45 -12.66
CA GLU A 51 2.05 -15.06 -12.24
C GLU A 51 0.59 -14.91 -11.82
N GLU A 52 0.39 -14.67 -10.54
CA GLU A 52 -0.95 -14.66 -9.94
C GLU A 52 -1.71 -13.36 -10.19
N LYS A 53 -1.00 -12.22 -10.31
CA LYS A 53 -1.56 -10.87 -10.43
C LYS A 53 -0.91 -10.08 -11.54
N VAL A 54 -1.64 -9.80 -12.59
CA VAL A 54 -1.15 -9.04 -13.75
C VAL A 54 -2.10 -7.89 -14.06
N ALA A 55 -1.55 -6.71 -14.31
CA ALA A 55 -2.29 -5.53 -14.72
C ALA A 55 -1.71 -4.94 -16.02
N LEU A 56 -2.54 -4.82 -17.04
CA LEU A 56 -2.17 -4.24 -18.33
C LEU A 56 -2.84 -2.87 -18.48
N VAL A 57 -2.04 -1.85 -18.76
CA VAL A 57 -2.56 -0.54 -19.13
C VAL A 57 -2.64 -0.43 -20.64
N VAL A 58 -3.83 -0.17 -21.13
CA VAL A 58 -4.06 0.09 -22.55
C VAL A 58 -4.47 1.55 -22.72
N ASP A 59 -3.54 2.34 -23.29
CA ASP A 59 -3.78 3.76 -23.58
C ASP A 59 -4.10 3.94 -25.06
N ILE A 60 -5.17 4.69 -25.34
CA ILE A 60 -5.68 4.83 -26.69
C ILE A 60 -5.08 6.08 -27.32
N ARG A 61 -3.89 5.94 -27.90
CA ARG A 61 -3.20 7.01 -28.64
C ARG A 61 -3.42 6.95 -30.17
N GLY A 62 -4.60 6.52 -30.62
CA GLY A 62 -4.95 6.52 -32.04
C GLY A 62 -6.06 5.55 -32.41
N GLY A 63 -7.03 6.01 -33.21
CA GLY A 63 -8.28 5.31 -33.52
C GLY A 63 -8.17 3.86 -34.04
N ARG A 64 -7.06 3.49 -34.68
CA ARG A 64 -6.86 2.10 -35.18
C ARG A 64 -6.53 1.07 -34.08
N PHE A 65 -6.10 1.51 -32.88
CA PHE A 65 -5.82 0.61 -31.75
C PHE A 65 -7.09 0.23 -30.99
N PHE A 66 -8.10 1.07 -31.06
CA PHE A 66 -9.36 0.90 -30.36
C PHE A 66 -10.16 -0.31 -30.87
N ASP A 67 -10.40 -0.34 -32.19
CA ASP A 67 -11.16 -1.44 -32.83
C ASP A 67 -10.48 -2.79 -32.57
N LYS A 68 -9.16 -2.80 -32.55
CA LYS A 68 -8.38 -4.01 -32.24
C LYS A 68 -8.51 -4.46 -30.79
N LEU A 69 -8.61 -3.51 -29.82
CA LEU A 69 -8.78 -3.89 -28.42
C LEU A 69 -10.14 -4.56 -28.20
N LEU A 70 -11.22 -3.99 -28.73
CA LEU A 70 -12.54 -4.60 -28.63
C LEU A 70 -12.57 -6.01 -29.23
N GLN A 71 -12.03 -6.19 -30.44
CA GLN A 71 -11.90 -7.50 -31.07
C GLN A 71 -11.13 -8.50 -30.22
N VAL A 72 -10.01 -8.07 -29.64
CA VAL A 72 -9.19 -8.92 -28.75
C VAL A 72 -9.96 -9.31 -27.49
N LEU A 73 -10.71 -8.40 -26.88
CA LEU A 73 -11.54 -8.69 -25.71
C LEU A 73 -12.64 -9.72 -26.06
N ASP A 74 -13.30 -9.55 -27.20
CA ASP A 74 -14.31 -10.50 -27.71
C ASP A 74 -13.69 -11.89 -27.97
N GLU A 75 -12.50 -11.96 -28.56
CA GLU A 75 -11.75 -13.20 -28.78
C GLU A 75 -11.37 -13.87 -27.46
N MET A 76 -10.94 -13.10 -26.45
CA MET A 76 -10.63 -13.61 -25.10
C MET A 76 -11.87 -14.20 -24.43
N GLU A 77 -13.01 -13.51 -24.50
CA GLU A 77 -14.28 -14.00 -23.99
C GLU A 77 -14.72 -15.29 -24.69
N ALA A 78 -14.65 -15.34 -26.01
CA ALA A 78 -15.00 -16.51 -26.82
C ALA A 78 -14.10 -17.72 -26.53
N SER A 79 -12.82 -17.50 -26.19
CA SER A 79 -11.86 -18.54 -25.81
C SER A 79 -11.93 -18.93 -24.33
N GLY A 80 -12.84 -18.35 -23.55
CA GLY A 80 -13.00 -18.62 -22.12
C GLY A 80 -11.86 -18.05 -21.25
N GLN A 81 -11.09 -17.11 -21.79
CA GLN A 81 -10.05 -16.40 -21.01
C GLN A 81 -10.71 -15.37 -20.11
N LYS A 82 -10.56 -15.54 -18.79
CA LYS A 82 -11.11 -14.60 -17.81
C LYS A 82 -10.19 -13.39 -17.69
N TYR A 83 -10.77 -12.20 -17.73
CA TYR A 83 -10.13 -10.94 -17.42
C TYR A 83 -11.10 -10.03 -16.66
N GLU A 84 -10.57 -9.03 -15.98
CA GLU A 84 -11.33 -7.92 -15.43
C GLU A 84 -10.95 -6.65 -16.18
N LEU A 85 -11.92 -5.80 -16.49
CA LEU A 85 -11.70 -4.53 -17.18
C LEU A 85 -12.03 -3.36 -16.23
N LEU A 86 -11.00 -2.62 -15.84
CA LEU A 86 -11.13 -1.41 -15.03
C LEU A 86 -11.13 -0.19 -15.92
N PHE A 87 -12.25 0.53 -15.93
CA PHE A 87 -12.39 1.79 -16.65
C PHE A 87 -12.31 2.98 -15.69
N LEU A 88 -11.39 3.90 -15.97
CA LEU A 88 -11.27 5.16 -15.23
C LEU A 88 -11.96 6.28 -15.96
N ASP A 89 -12.92 6.90 -15.30
CA ASP A 89 -13.67 8.03 -15.83
C ASP A 89 -13.42 9.31 -15.00
N ALA A 90 -13.71 10.44 -15.59
CA ALA A 90 -13.84 11.72 -14.90
C ALA A 90 -14.72 12.67 -15.72
N SER A 91 -15.38 13.64 -15.05
CA SER A 91 -16.14 14.67 -15.73
C SER A 91 -15.27 15.53 -16.64
N ASP A 92 -15.84 16.01 -17.72
CA ASP A 92 -15.14 16.86 -18.70
C ASP A 92 -14.53 18.10 -18.03
N ALA A 93 -15.26 18.71 -17.09
CA ALA A 93 -14.75 19.85 -16.32
C ALA A 93 -13.48 19.50 -15.51
N THR A 94 -13.47 18.32 -14.88
CA THR A 94 -12.31 17.83 -14.14
C THR A 94 -11.14 17.52 -15.06
N LEU A 95 -11.38 16.87 -16.20
CA LEU A 95 -10.35 16.58 -17.19
C LEU A 95 -9.73 17.86 -17.75
N VAL A 96 -10.55 18.84 -18.15
CA VAL A 96 -10.08 20.15 -18.61
C VAL A 96 -9.19 20.83 -17.56
N ARG A 97 -9.60 20.82 -16.28
CA ARG A 97 -8.82 21.38 -15.18
C ARG A 97 -7.48 20.68 -15.05
N ARG A 98 -7.45 19.34 -14.99
CA ARG A 98 -6.23 18.54 -14.86
C ARG A 98 -5.25 18.74 -16.01
N TYR A 99 -5.74 18.85 -17.24
CA TYR A 99 -4.92 19.16 -18.41
C TYR A 99 -4.27 20.54 -18.34
N LYS A 100 -5.02 21.55 -17.87
CA LYS A 100 -4.49 22.90 -17.67
C LYS A 100 -3.45 22.96 -16.58
N GLU A 101 -3.66 22.26 -15.46
CA GLU A 101 -2.71 22.18 -14.34
C GLU A 101 -1.40 21.48 -14.75
N THR A 102 -1.49 20.37 -15.51
CA THR A 102 -0.31 19.57 -15.90
C THR A 102 0.38 20.08 -17.16
N ARG A 103 -0.22 21.03 -17.89
CA ARG A 103 0.27 21.54 -19.17
C ARG A 103 0.58 20.44 -20.20
N ARG A 104 -0.10 19.32 -20.14
CA ARG A 104 0.06 18.21 -21.08
C ARG A 104 -0.81 18.41 -22.31
N ARG A 105 -0.35 17.88 -23.44
CA ARG A 105 -1.14 17.84 -24.67
C ARG A 105 -2.08 16.64 -24.66
N HIS A 106 -3.29 16.83 -25.22
CA HIS A 106 -4.25 15.72 -25.33
C HIS A 106 -3.78 14.72 -26.41
N PRO A 107 -3.93 13.38 -26.19
CA PRO A 107 -3.47 12.36 -27.14
C PRO A 107 -4.07 12.49 -28.55
N LEU A 108 -5.30 12.97 -28.69
CA LEU A 108 -5.96 13.18 -29.98
C LEU A 108 -5.46 14.41 -30.74
N GLY A 109 -4.43 15.11 -30.24
CA GLY A 109 -3.71 16.16 -30.95
C GLY A 109 -4.25 17.59 -30.77
N GLU A 110 -3.74 18.54 -31.58
CA GLU A 110 -3.93 19.98 -31.39
C GLU A 110 -4.93 20.61 -32.36
N ARG A 111 -5.51 19.83 -33.28
CA ARG A 111 -6.40 20.37 -34.31
C ARG A 111 -7.75 20.88 -33.79
N ASN A 112 -8.15 20.44 -32.59
CA ASN A 112 -9.41 20.79 -31.94
C ASN A 112 -9.15 21.46 -30.57
N THR A 113 -10.20 22.07 -30.01
CA THR A 113 -10.15 22.51 -28.61
C THR A 113 -10.02 21.32 -27.66
N LEU A 114 -9.43 21.55 -26.49
CA LEU A 114 -9.27 20.50 -25.48
C LEU A 114 -10.61 19.81 -25.14
N LEU A 115 -11.68 20.59 -24.95
CA LEU A 115 -13.00 20.05 -24.66
C LEU A 115 -13.51 19.15 -25.79
N LYS A 116 -13.34 19.56 -27.05
CA LYS A 116 -13.75 18.74 -28.19
C LYS A 116 -12.96 17.42 -28.26
N ASN A 117 -11.65 17.46 -27.97
CA ASN A 117 -10.85 16.24 -27.89
C ASN A 117 -11.31 15.30 -26.79
N ILE A 118 -11.67 15.82 -25.60
CA ILE A 118 -12.23 15.04 -24.49
C ILE A 118 -13.56 14.39 -24.91
N THR A 119 -14.47 15.14 -25.54
CA THR A 119 -15.74 14.60 -26.01
C THR A 119 -15.53 13.50 -27.05
N CYS A 120 -14.66 13.70 -28.04
CA CYS A 120 -14.33 12.66 -29.03
C CYS A 120 -13.67 11.43 -28.41
N GLU A 121 -12.79 11.62 -27.41
CA GLU A 121 -12.19 10.50 -26.68
C GLU A 121 -13.26 9.70 -25.92
N ARG A 122 -14.21 10.36 -25.27
CA ARG A 122 -15.31 9.74 -24.57
C ARG A 122 -16.17 8.89 -25.50
N GLU A 123 -16.59 9.44 -26.66
CA GLU A 123 -17.34 8.71 -27.69
C GLU A 123 -16.60 7.47 -28.18
N LEU A 124 -15.29 7.59 -28.40
CA LEU A 124 -14.43 6.46 -28.78
C LEU A 124 -14.35 5.40 -27.68
N LEU A 125 -14.33 5.77 -26.39
CA LEU A 125 -14.17 4.87 -25.25
C LEU A 125 -15.47 4.25 -24.75
N ASP A 126 -16.61 4.75 -25.17
CA ASP A 126 -17.93 4.31 -24.68
C ASP A 126 -18.15 2.80 -24.79
N PRO A 127 -17.82 2.11 -25.91
CA PRO A 127 -17.95 0.66 -25.99
C PRO A 127 -17.07 -0.12 -24.98
N LEU A 128 -15.90 0.40 -24.62
CA LEU A 128 -15.07 -0.21 -23.56
C LEU A 128 -15.64 0.07 -22.18
N ARG A 129 -16.22 1.22 -21.98
CA ARG A 129 -16.91 1.57 -20.75
C ARG A 129 -18.10 0.64 -20.50
N GLU A 130 -18.85 0.30 -21.53
CA GLU A 130 -19.96 -0.65 -21.45
C GLU A 130 -19.52 -2.08 -21.11
N LYS A 131 -18.33 -2.51 -21.60
CA LYS A 131 -17.74 -3.81 -21.28
C LYS A 131 -17.01 -3.84 -19.93
N ALA A 132 -16.84 -2.70 -19.28
CA ALA A 132 -16.04 -2.62 -18.06
C ALA A 132 -16.67 -3.40 -16.92
N THR A 133 -15.86 -4.26 -16.28
CA THR A 133 -16.20 -4.98 -15.06
C THR A 133 -16.28 -4.02 -13.87
N HIS A 134 -15.39 -3.02 -13.88
CA HIS A 134 -15.29 -2.01 -12.84
C HIS A 134 -15.17 -0.62 -13.46
N ILE A 135 -15.92 0.35 -12.93
CA ILE A 135 -15.82 1.77 -13.32
C ILE A 135 -15.50 2.60 -12.09
N ILE A 136 -14.44 3.40 -12.18
CA ILE A 136 -14.11 4.39 -11.14
C ILE A 136 -14.24 5.79 -11.71
N ASP A 137 -15.25 6.54 -11.25
CA ASP A 137 -15.31 7.99 -11.48
C ASP A 137 -14.36 8.70 -10.50
N THR A 138 -13.35 9.35 -11.05
CA THR A 138 -12.32 10.06 -10.31
C THR A 138 -12.55 11.56 -10.22
N SER A 139 -13.72 12.05 -10.64
CA SER A 139 -14.04 13.50 -10.75
C SER A 139 -13.79 14.27 -9.47
N THR A 140 -14.16 13.69 -8.33
CA THR A 140 -14.09 14.31 -7.00
C THR A 140 -13.04 13.66 -6.08
N LEU A 141 -12.39 12.60 -6.55
CA LEU A 141 -11.44 11.85 -5.73
C LEU A 141 -10.09 12.57 -5.65
N THR A 142 -9.55 12.65 -4.45
CA THR A 142 -8.13 12.93 -4.23
C THR A 142 -7.29 11.70 -4.61
N THR A 143 -5.99 11.89 -4.78
CA THR A 143 -5.05 10.78 -5.05
C THR A 143 -5.10 9.71 -3.96
N ALA A 144 -5.18 10.12 -2.68
CA ALA A 144 -5.29 9.21 -1.54
C ALA A 144 -6.61 8.41 -1.56
N GLN A 145 -7.73 9.05 -1.88
CA GLN A 145 -9.03 8.37 -2.01
C GLN A 145 -9.06 7.39 -3.18
N LEU A 146 -8.45 7.75 -4.32
CA LEU A 146 -8.30 6.83 -5.45
C LEU A 146 -7.45 5.62 -5.07
N LYS A 147 -6.31 5.83 -4.38
CA LYS A 147 -5.46 4.75 -3.85
C LYS A 147 -6.26 3.83 -2.92
N ALA A 148 -6.99 4.40 -1.96
CA ALA A 148 -7.81 3.62 -1.03
C ALA A 148 -8.85 2.77 -1.75
N LYS A 149 -9.57 3.34 -2.74
CA LYS A 149 -10.59 2.62 -3.52
C LYS A 149 -10.01 1.47 -4.34
N VAL A 150 -8.88 1.68 -5.01
CA VAL A 150 -8.17 0.63 -5.77
C VAL A 150 -7.68 -0.47 -4.83
N THR A 151 -7.15 -0.08 -3.67
CA THR A 151 -6.67 -1.02 -2.65
C THR A 151 -7.82 -1.86 -2.06
N GLU A 152 -8.99 -1.28 -1.87
CA GLU A 152 -10.19 -2.00 -1.44
C GLU A 152 -10.66 -3.03 -2.48
N MET A 153 -10.63 -2.68 -3.76
CA MET A 153 -11.12 -3.53 -4.86
C MET A 153 -10.19 -4.69 -5.19
N PHE A 154 -8.88 -4.46 -5.18
CA PHE A 154 -7.88 -5.41 -5.72
C PHE A 154 -6.85 -5.90 -4.70
N GLY A 155 -6.83 -5.34 -3.50
CA GLY A 155 -5.91 -5.78 -2.44
C GLY A 155 -6.42 -7.02 -1.73
N GLU A 156 -5.51 -7.94 -1.40
CA GLU A 156 -5.78 -9.08 -0.55
C GLU A 156 -5.67 -8.71 0.94
N GLY A 157 -6.38 -9.45 1.78
CA GLY A 157 -6.37 -9.24 3.23
C GLY A 157 -7.18 -8.02 3.70
N SER A 158 -7.32 -7.91 5.00
CA SER A 158 -7.94 -6.74 5.62
C SER A 158 -7.01 -5.52 5.52
N SER A 159 -7.55 -4.32 5.64
CA SER A 159 -6.74 -3.09 5.66
C SER A 159 -5.68 -3.12 6.77
N LYS A 160 -5.93 -3.87 7.86
CA LYS A 160 -5.00 -4.07 8.97
C LYS A 160 -3.80 -4.97 8.61
N GLU A 161 -3.97 -5.90 7.67
CA GLU A 161 -2.92 -6.82 7.24
C GLU A 161 -2.00 -6.22 6.17
N ARG A 162 -2.46 -5.18 5.47
CA ARG A 162 -1.73 -4.56 4.35
C ARG A 162 -0.63 -3.61 4.80
N MET A 163 -0.78 -2.95 5.94
CA MET A 163 0.28 -2.11 6.49
C MET A 163 1.18 -2.96 7.41
N GLY A 164 2.43 -3.16 7.03
CA GLY A 164 3.43 -3.79 7.87
C GLY A 164 3.82 -2.88 9.04
N ILE A 165 3.72 -3.37 10.28
CA ILE A 165 4.20 -2.64 11.46
C ILE A 165 5.49 -3.31 11.94
N VAL A 166 6.51 -2.52 12.19
CA VAL A 166 7.75 -3.00 12.81
C VAL A 166 7.91 -2.30 14.16
N VAL A 167 7.89 -3.08 15.24
CA VAL A 167 8.24 -2.58 16.57
C VAL A 167 9.72 -2.89 16.82
N ARG A 168 10.52 -1.86 17.08
CA ARG A 168 11.97 -2.01 17.24
C ARG A 168 12.42 -1.48 18.59
N SER A 169 13.22 -2.28 19.35
CA SER A 169 13.91 -1.74 20.49
C SER A 169 15.32 -1.25 20.13
N PHE A 170 15.75 -0.15 20.77
CA PHE A 170 17.07 0.44 20.56
C PHE A 170 17.63 1.11 21.82
N GLY A 171 18.93 1.37 21.83
CA GLY A 171 19.62 2.13 22.84
C GLY A 171 20.03 3.53 22.36
N PHE A 172 19.61 4.58 23.07
CA PHE A 172 19.97 5.96 22.72
C PHE A 172 21.49 6.19 22.65
N LYS A 173 22.29 5.44 23.42
CA LYS A 173 23.76 5.50 23.33
C LYS A 173 24.33 5.10 21.96
N HIS A 174 23.55 4.37 21.15
CA HIS A 174 23.95 3.92 19.81
C HIS A 174 23.27 4.75 18.69
N GLY A 175 22.65 5.88 19.04
CA GLY A 175 21.94 6.73 18.11
C GLY A 175 20.51 6.28 17.81
N LEU A 176 19.71 7.19 17.27
CA LEU A 176 18.34 6.93 16.82
C LEU A 176 18.36 6.07 15.55
N PRO A 177 17.44 5.11 15.40
CA PRO A 177 17.24 4.48 14.10
C PRO A 177 16.73 5.51 13.08
N LEU A 178 17.29 5.51 11.87
CA LEU A 178 17.01 6.53 10.85
C LEU A 178 15.64 6.38 10.18
N ASP A 179 15.09 5.19 10.21
CA ASP A 179 13.85 4.78 9.57
C ASP A 179 12.64 4.77 10.52
N SER A 180 12.76 5.38 11.71
CA SER A 180 11.68 5.43 12.71
C SER A 180 10.63 6.48 12.35
N ASP A 181 9.37 6.07 12.36
CA ASP A 181 8.22 6.99 12.27
C ASP A 181 7.79 7.51 13.64
N LEU A 182 7.78 6.62 14.64
CA LEU A 182 7.51 6.95 16.04
C LEU A 182 8.69 6.53 16.91
N VAL A 183 9.08 7.41 17.84
CA VAL A 183 10.16 7.14 18.80
C VAL A 183 9.63 7.31 20.20
N LEU A 184 9.64 6.22 20.98
CA LEU A 184 9.15 6.15 22.34
C LEU A 184 10.34 6.07 23.30
N ASP A 185 10.45 7.04 24.21
CA ASP A 185 11.53 7.06 25.22
C ASP A 185 11.05 6.45 26.54
N VAL A 186 11.61 5.31 26.90
CA VAL A 186 11.26 4.58 28.14
C VAL A 186 12.35 4.66 29.20
N ARG A 187 13.24 5.67 29.16
CA ARG A 187 14.31 5.84 30.14
C ARG A 187 13.83 6.22 31.54
N PHE A 188 12.62 6.76 31.67
CA PHE A 188 11.97 7.08 32.94
C PHE A 188 11.56 5.85 33.75
N LEU A 189 11.42 4.68 33.12
CA LEU A 189 11.11 3.43 33.81
C LEU A 189 12.29 2.97 34.67
N PRO A 190 12.02 2.22 35.76
CA PRO A 190 13.07 1.66 36.61
C PRO A 190 14.09 0.86 35.82
N ASN A 191 15.36 1.04 36.15
CA ASN A 191 16.46 0.49 35.36
C ASN A 191 17.01 -0.81 35.96
N PRO A 192 16.73 -1.99 35.31
CA PRO A 192 17.22 -3.27 35.78
C PRO A 192 18.75 -3.38 35.86
N PHE A 193 19.48 -2.54 35.13
CA PHE A 193 20.94 -2.53 35.11
C PHE A 193 21.57 -2.33 36.49
N TYR A 194 20.92 -1.66 37.42
CA TYR A 194 21.39 -1.41 38.76
C TYR A 194 21.18 -2.61 39.71
N VAL A 195 20.46 -3.66 39.28
CA VAL A 195 20.32 -4.92 39.99
C VAL A 195 21.35 -5.90 39.43
N GLU A 196 22.26 -6.35 40.25
CA GLU A 196 23.44 -7.15 39.82
C GLU A 196 23.01 -8.39 39.04
N GLU A 197 22.02 -9.11 39.54
CA GLU A 197 21.48 -10.35 38.95
C GLU A 197 20.80 -10.13 37.58
N LEU A 198 20.29 -8.91 37.31
CA LEU A 198 19.57 -8.57 36.07
C LEU A 198 20.44 -7.87 35.02
N ARG A 199 21.65 -7.43 35.42
CA ARG A 199 22.53 -6.60 34.57
C ARG A 199 22.88 -7.24 33.23
N ASN A 200 23.10 -8.54 33.22
CA ASN A 200 23.53 -9.31 32.05
C ASN A 200 22.37 -10.00 31.34
N MET A 201 21.13 -9.78 31.79
CA MET A 201 19.91 -10.26 31.18
C MET A 201 19.37 -9.24 30.20
N THR A 202 18.28 -9.58 29.51
CA THR A 202 17.60 -8.72 28.56
C THR A 202 16.11 -8.57 28.91
N GLY A 203 15.40 -7.66 28.25
CA GLY A 203 13.96 -7.54 28.41
C GLY A 203 13.16 -8.76 27.95
N ASN A 204 13.79 -9.73 27.28
CA ASN A 204 13.20 -11.03 26.94
C ASN A 204 13.22 -12.01 28.12
N ASP A 205 14.07 -11.75 29.11
CA ASP A 205 14.22 -12.64 30.26
C ASP A 205 13.17 -12.33 31.32
N ARG A 206 12.47 -13.34 31.80
CA ARG A 206 11.36 -13.22 32.78
C ARG A 206 11.73 -12.41 34.03
N PRO A 207 12.90 -12.60 34.67
CA PRO A 207 13.27 -11.80 35.85
C PRO A 207 13.33 -10.30 35.59
N VAL A 208 13.75 -9.88 34.38
CA VAL A 208 13.77 -8.47 33.95
C VAL A 208 12.35 -7.95 33.74
N ALA A 209 11.49 -8.74 33.07
CA ALA A 209 10.10 -8.40 32.87
C ALA A 209 9.36 -8.26 34.23
N ASP A 210 9.55 -9.20 35.14
CA ASP A 210 8.95 -9.17 36.48
C ASP A 210 9.42 -7.96 37.29
N PHE A 211 10.70 -7.58 37.16
CA PHE A 211 11.22 -6.37 37.79
C PHE A 211 10.53 -5.11 37.26
N ILE A 212 10.44 -4.94 35.95
CA ILE A 212 9.82 -3.75 35.32
C ILE A 212 8.32 -3.69 35.63
N CYS A 213 7.64 -4.84 35.70
CA CYS A 213 6.23 -4.93 36.01
C CYS A 213 5.87 -4.64 37.48
N ARG A 214 6.83 -4.63 38.42
CA ARG A 214 6.54 -4.26 39.82
C ARG A 214 6.11 -2.82 39.99
N TYR A 215 6.36 -1.98 39.01
CA TYR A 215 6.13 -0.54 39.11
C TYR A 215 4.84 -0.12 38.39
N PRO A 216 3.88 0.50 39.08
CA PRO A 216 2.58 0.90 38.52
C PRO A 216 2.69 1.79 37.28
N GLN A 217 3.69 2.66 37.23
CA GLN A 217 3.93 3.55 36.08
C GLN A 217 4.18 2.79 34.77
N THR A 218 4.69 1.57 34.82
CA THR A 218 4.88 0.71 33.64
C THR A 218 3.55 0.37 32.97
N PHE A 219 2.57 -0.04 33.78
CA PHE A 219 1.22 -0.39 33.27
C PHE A 219 0.46 0.85 32.82
N GLN A 220 0.61 1.96 33.56
CA GLN A 220 -0.02 3.21 33.17
C GLN A 220 0.53 3.71 31.82
N TYR A 221 1.83 3.62 31.61
CA TYR A 221 2.48 3.99 30.36
C TYR A 221 2.02 3.08 29.20
N LEU A 222 2.07 1.76 29.38
CA LEU A 222 1.61 0.82 28.35
C LEU A 222 0.16 1.12 27.94
N LYS A 223 -0.73 1.34 28.88
CA LYS A 223 -2.13 1.66 28.60
C LYS A 223 -2.29 2.96 27.78
N LEU A 224 -1.49 3.98 28.07
CA LEU A 224 -1.52 5.24 27.31
C LEU A 224 -0.98 5.06 25.90
N GLU A 225 0.10 4.29 25.71
CA GLU A 225 0.64 3.97 24.39
C GLU A 225 -0.32 3.12 23.56
N GLU A 226 -0.96 2.12 24.18
CA GLU A 226 -2.01 1.31 23.54
C GLU A 226 -3.16 2.18 23.02
N GLN A 227 -3.63 3.13 23.83
CA GLN A 227 -4.68 4.08 23.41
C GLN A 227 -4.21 5.01 22.29
N LEU A 228 -2.96 5.47 22.36
CA LEU A 228 -2.38 6.30 21.31
C LEU A 228 -2.27 5.52 19.99
N LEU A 229 -1.81 4.28 20.04
CA LEU A 229 -1.69 3.42 18.87
C LEU A 229 -3.07 3.02 18.29
N ASP A 230 -4.08 2.80 19.14
CA ASP A 230 -5.47 2.57 18.68
C ASP A 230 -6.01 3.76 17.88
N PHE A 231 -5.57 4.97 18.18
CA PHE A 231 -5.92 6.16 17.42
C PHE A 231 -5.04 6.33 16.17
N LEU A 232 -3.72 6.23 16.29
CA LEU A 232 -2.78 6.57 15.22
C LEU A 232 -2.73 5.53 14.09
N VAL A 233 -2.72 4.23 14.41
CA VAL A 233 -2.55 3.17 13.41
C VAL A 233 -3.64 3.22 12.33
N PRO A 234 -4.93 3.37 12.66
CA PRO A 234 -5.96 3.56 11.63
C PRO A 234 -5.74 4.81 10.76
N GLN A 235 -5.19 5.90 11.31
CA GLN A 235 -4.92 7.11 10.53
C GLN A 235 -3.81 6.88 9.51
N TYR A 236 -2.73 6.19 9.88
CA TYR A 236 -1.65 5.82 8.96
C TYR A 236 -2.13 4.86 7.85
N ILE A 237 -3.01 3.91 8.19
CA ILE A 237 -3.64 3.04 7.20
C ILE A 237 -4.48 3.86 6.21
N ASN A 238 -5.29 4.80 6.70
CA ASN A 238 -6.14 5.66 5.87
C ASN A 238 -5.33 6.62 4.98
N GLU A 239 -4.15 7.06 5.45
CA GLU A 239 -3.19 7.83 4.63
C GLU A 239 -2.59 6.97 3.50
N GLY A 240 -2.63 5.65 3.63
CA GLY A 240 -2.06 4.72 2.66
C GLY A 240 -0.58 4.43 2.90
N LYS A 241 -0.11 4.53 4.16
CA LYS A 241 1.25 4.17 4.56
C LYS A 241 1.44 2.65 4.42
N ALA A 242 2.49 2.24 3.70
CA ALA A 242 2.79 0.82 3.48
C ALA A 242 3.48 0.16 4.69
N GLN A 243 4.28 0.93 5.44
CA GLN A 243 5.00 0.45 6.62
C GLN A 243 5.01 1.51 7.71
N LEU A 244 4.87 1.07 8.97
CA LEU A 244 4.99 1.90 10.17
C LEU A 244 6.09 1.33 11.07
N VAL A 245 7.11 2.13 11.37
CA VAL A 245 8.22 1.75 12.26
C VAL A 245 8.08 2.46 13.60
N ILE A 246 7.83 1.69 14.66
CA ILE A 246 7.72 2.15 16.05
C ILE A 246 8.99 1.76 16.78
N SER A 247 9.82 2.74 17.15
CA SER A 247 11.09 2.50 17.83
C SER A 247 11.01 2.87 19.31
N VAL A 248 11.29 1.89 20.18
CA VAL A 248 11.27 2.03 21.63
C VAL A 248 12.71 2.14 22.14
N GLY A 249 13.06 3.24 22.81
CA GLY A 249 14.42 3.55 23.23
C GLY A 249 14.61 3.54 24.74
N CYS A 250 15.67 2.85 25.20
CA CYS A 250 16.23 3.06 26.54
C CYS A 250 17.73 3.39 26.45
N THR A 251 18.45 3.54 27.56
CA THR A 251 19.86 3.92 27.52
C THR A 251 20.70 2.96 26.71
N GLY A 252 20.63 1.66 27.02
CA GLY A 252 21.47 0.61 26.40
C GLY A 252 20.77 -0.25 25.36
N GLY A 253 19.45 -0.17 25.22
CA GLY A 253 18.71 -0.98 24.25
C GLY A 253 18.49 -2.45 24.63
N GLN A 254 18.77 -2.85 25.88
CA GLN A 254 18.79 -4.26 26.26
C GLN A 254 17.67 -4.70 27.22
N HIS A 255 17.18 -3.82 28.11
CA HIS A 255 16.23 -4.19 29.16
C HIS A 255 14.85 -3.57 28.90
N ARG A 256 14.63 -2.29 29.31
CA ARG A 256 13.33 -1.62 29.30
C ARG A 256 12.73 -1.51 27.92
N SER A 257 13.52 -1.07 26.93
CA SER A 257 13.05 -0.93 25.55
C SER A 257 12.65 -2.27 24.92
N VAL A 258 13.38 -3.32 25.21
CA VAL A 258 13.06 -4.68 24.73
C VAL A 258 11.75 -5.16 25.31
N PHE A 259 11.57 -5.03 26.64
CA PHE A 259 10.33 -5.43 27.30
C PHE A 259 9.12 -4.67 26.77
N ILE A 260 9.20 -3.33 26.66
CA ILE A 260 8.10 -2.51 26.15
C ILE A 260 7.83 -2.81 24.68
N ALA A 261 8.87 -2.98 23.84
CA ALA A 261 8.69 -3.34 22.45
C ALA A 261 7.92 -4.66 22.27
N ASN A 262 8.25 -5.68 23.08
CA ASN A 262 7.51 -6.94 23.10
C ASN A 262 6.04 -6.75 23.49
N LYS A 263 5.74 -5.93 24.50
CA LYS A 263 4.37 -5.67 24.93
C LYS A 263 3.55 -4.95 23.85
N LEU A 264 4.12 -3.99 23.17
CA LEU A 264 3.46 -3.31 22.05
C LEU A 264 3.27 -4.25 20.84
N TYR A 265 4.24 -5.13 20.57
CA TYR A 265 4.11 -6.17 19.56
C TYR A 265 2.95 -7.13 19.88
N GLU A 266 2.91 -7.68 21.11
CA GLU A 266 1.83 -8.55 21.59
C GLU A 266 0.46 -7.88 21.41
N TYR A 267 0.33 -6.64 21.86
CA TYR A 267 -0.89 -5.84 21.75
C TYR A 267 -1.35 -5.65 20.30
N LEU A 268 -0.47 -5.17 19.41
CA LEU A 268 -0.80 -4.94 18.01
C LEU A 268 -1.15 -6.23 17.27
N ARG A 269 -0.48 -7.33 17.59
CA ARG A 269 -0.78 -8.66 17.05
C ARG A 269 -2.16 -9.15 17.49
N GLU A 270 -2.53 -8.96 18.76
CA GLU A 270 -3.87 -9.31 19.28
C GLU A 270 -4.98 -8.48 18.60
N LYS A 271 -4.69 -7.26 18.19
CA LYS A 271 -5.60 -6.41 17.41
C LYS A 271 -5.71 -6.83 15.92
N GLY A 272 -4.95 -7.84 15.48
CA GLY A 272 -5.00 -8.38 14.11
C GLY A 272 -4.19 -7.59 13.09
N TYR A 273 -3.17 -6.81 13.53
CA TYR A 273 -2.26 -6.14 12.62
C TYR A 273 -1.12 -7.07 12.18
N SER A 274 -0.62 -6.88 10.96
CA SER A 274 0.62 -7.48 10.49
C SER A 274 1.80 -6.77 11.18
N VAL A 275 2.41 -7.42 12.16
CA VAL A 275 3.44 -6.80 13.00
C VAL A 275 4.61 -7.73 13.25
N ASP A 276 5.82 -7.18 13.18
CA ASP A 276 7.07 -7.82 13.54
C ASP A 276 7.77 -7.06 14.67
N VAL A 277 8.59 -7.78 15.45
CA VAL A 277 9.41 -7.18 16.49
C VAL A 277 10.90 -7.44 16.25
N THR A 278 11.73 -6.40 16.41
CA THR A 278 13.19 -6.51 16.27
C THR A 278 13.90 -5.80 17.42
N HIS A 279 15.09 -6.29 17.78
CA HIS A 279 15.89 -5.74 18.86
C HIS A 279 17.28 -5.40 18.34
N ARG A 280 17.52 -4.11 18.04
CA ARG A 280 18.76 -3.67 17.38
C ARG A 280 20.03 -3.91 18.23
N ASP A 281 19.93 -3.66 19.53
CA ASP A 281 21.12 -3.58 20.39
C ASP A 281 21.19 -4.71 21.43
N ILE A 282 20.47 -5.82 21.23
CA ILE A 282 20.70 -7.04 21.96
C ILE A 282 21.91 -7.77 21.34
N PRO A 283 22.93 -8.13 22.14
CA PRO A 283 24.01 -8.97 21.63
C PRO A 283 23.47 -10.30 21.12
N HIS A 284 23.82 -10.67 19.89
CA HIS A 284 23.55 -12.03 19.43
C HIS A 284 24.29 -13.00 20.34
N ARG A 285 23.56 -13.79 21.13
CA ARG A 285 24.17 -14.93 21.84
C ARG A 285 24.68 -15.88 20.75
N LYS A 286 26.02 -16.02 20.69
CA LYS A 286 26.71 -17.04 19.87
C LYS A 286 26.39 -18.43 20.39
#